data_1342b50c902166aafe12ad3548f8e75c
#
_entry.id   1342b50c902166aafe12ad3548f8e75c
#
_cell.length_a   1.000
_cell.length_b   1.000
_cell.length_c   1.000
_cell.angle_alpha   90.00
_cell.angle_beta   90.00
_cell.angle_gamma   90.00
#
_symmetry.space_group_name_H-M   'P 1'
#
loop_
_entity.id
_entity.type
_entity.pdbx_description
1 polymer ?
#
loop_
_entity_poly.entity_id
_entity_poly.type
_entity_poly.pdbx_seq_one_letter_code
_entity_poly.pdbx_strand_id
1 'polypeptide(L)' 'KIKKHPKTYINEAFTTDLNIYDILAVVCFNNGKYRSSLKYINKALELDKDNERLINNKKLIEQSINKL' A
#
# COMPACT_ATOMS: atom_id res chain seq x y z
N LYS A 1 12.59 24.75 11.23
CA LYS A 1 12.51 24.38 11.22
C LYS A 1 12.59 23.79 11.25
N ILE A 2 12.57 23.70 11.06
CA ILE A 2 12.60 23.02 10.96
C ILE A 2 12.93 22.35 11.60
N LYS A 3 13.80 22.37 11.96
CA LYS A 3 13.98 21.72 12.71
C LYS A 3 14.19 20.37 12.93
N LYS A 4 15.27 19.58 13.13
CA LYS A 4 14.59 18.33 13.30
C LYS A 4 14.17 17.67 12.00
N HIS A 5 14.25 18.38 10.98
CA HIS A 5 13.63 17.98 9.75
C HIS A 5 14.37 16.94 8.92
N PRO A 6 15.70 16.78 9.01
CA PRO A 6 16.35 15.75 8.20
C PRO A 6 15.77 14.37 8.37
N LYS A 7 15.49 13.98 9.60
CA LYS A 7 14.88 12.69 9.85
C LYS A 7 13.46 12.66 9.30
N THR A 8 12.78 13.76 9.43
CA THR A 8 11.41 13.87 8.97
C THR A 8 11.35 13.69 7.46
N TYR A 9 12.31 14.25 6.76
CA TYR A 9 12.37 14.09 5.32
C TYR A 9 12.44 12.63 4.91
N ILE A 10 13.34 11.90 5.53
CA ILE A 10 13.51 10.49 5.19
C ILE A 10 12.22 9.73 5.46
N ASN A 11 11.60 10.00 6.58
CA ASN A 11 10.34 9.35 6.95
C ASN A 11 9.23 9.76 6.00
N GLU A 12 9.21 11.00 5.58
CA GLU A 12 8.19 11.47 4.66
C GLU A 12 8.30 10.77 3.31
N ALA A 13 9.51 10.62 2.80
CA ALA A 13 9.71 9.96 1.53
C ALA A 13 9.22 8.52 1.60
N PHE A 14 9.57 7.83 2.66
CA PHE A 14 9.14 6.46 2.87
C PHE A 14 7.61 6.36 2.94
N THR A 15 7.00 7.27 3.68
CA THR A 15 5.56 7.31 3.82
C THR A 15 4.89 7.61 2.49
N THR A 16 5.49 8.47 1.69
CA THR A 16 4.94 8.82 0.38
C THR A 16 4.90 7.60 -0.54
N ASP A 17 5.96 6.82 -0.56
CA ASP A 17 5.98 5.61 -1.38
C ASP A 17 4.90 4.64 -0.93
N LEU A 18 4.76 4.47 0.37
CA LEU A 18 3.72 3.61 0.92
C LEU A 18 2.34 4.08 0.50
N ASN A 19 2.09 5.39 0.59
CA ASN A 19 0.81 5.96 0.20
C ASN A 19 0.52 5.76 -1.28
N ILE A 20 1.54 5.89 -2.12
CA ILE A 20 1.36 5.69 -3.55
C ILE A 20 0.91 4.27 -3.84
N TYR A 21 1.57 3.29 -3.24
CA TYR A 21 1.20 1.90 -3.46
C TYR A 21 -0.19 1.59 -2.92
N ASP A 22 -0.54 2.16 -1.78
CA ASP A 22 -1.87 1.98 -1.21
C ASP A 22 -2.94 2.53 -2.15
N ILE A 23 -2.72 3.74 -2.65
CA ILE A 23 -3.66 4.37 -3.58
C ILE A 23 -3.78 3.55 -4.87
N LEU A 24 -2.66 3.12 -5.42
CA LEU A 24 -2.68 2.32 -6.64
C LEU A 24 -3.42 1.01 -6.43
N ALA A 25 -3.23 0.38 -5.28
CA ALA A 25 -3.94 -0.84 -4.97
C ALA A 25 -5.45 -0.62 -4.94
N VAL A 26 -5.89 0.47 -4.31
CA VAL A 26 -7.31 0.79 -4.23
C VAL A 26 -7.88 1.08 -5.61
N VAL A 27 -7.17 1.88 -6.40
CA VAL A 27 -7.62 2.22 -7.75
C VAL A 27 -7.76 0.96 -8.60
N CYS A 28 -6.77 0.09 -8.57
CA CYS A 28 -6.83 -1.14 -9.34
C CYS A 28 -7.97 -2.03 -8.87
N PHE A 29 -8.18 -2.11 -7.58
CA PHE A 29 -9.26 -2.90 -7.01
C PHE A 29 -10.62 -2.40 -7.53
N ASN A 30 -10.81 -1.09 -7.49
CA ASN A 30 -12.07 -0.49 -7.92
C ASN A 30 -12.31 -0.65 -9.41
N ASN A 31 -11.25 -0.83 -10.18
CA ASN A 31 -11.35 -1.05 -11.62
C ASN A 31 -11.41 -2.52 -12.01
N GLY A 32 -11.49 -3.40 -11.03
CA GLY A 32 -11.58 -4.84 -11.30
C GLY A 32 -10.24 -5.48 -11.62
N LYS A 33 -9.15 -4.74 -11.46
CA LYS A 33 -7.80 -5.25 -11.74
C LYS A 33 -7.21 -5.81 -10.46
N TYR A 34 -7.78 -6.89 -9.99
CA TYR A 34 -7.45 -7.42 -8.66
C TYR A 34 -6.01 -7.90 -8.57
N ARG A 35 -5.48 -8.50 -9.62
CA ARG A 35 -4.11 -9.01 -9.57
C ARG A 35 -3.11 -7.88 -9.52
N SER A 36 -3.34 -6.81 -10.26
CA SER A 36 -2.50 -5.61 -10.18
C SER A 36 -2.60 -4.99 -8.80
N SER A 37 -3.82 -4.94 -8.25
CA SER A 37 -4.03 -4.44 -6.91
C SER A 37 -3.20 -5.23 -5.89
N LEU A 38 -3.22 -6.55 -6.02
CA LEU A 38 -2.43 -7.41 -5.14
C LEU A 38 -0.95 -7.11 -5.24
N LYS A 39 -0.46 -6.88 -6.46
CA LYS A 39 0.94 -6.53 -6.68
C LYS A 39 1.32 -5.28 -5.91
N TYR A 40 0.50 -4.23 -5.99
CA TYR A 40 0.79 -2.98 -5.30
C TYR A 40 0.68 -3.12 -3.80
N ILE A 41 -0.31 -3.87 -3.31
CA ILE A 41 -0.46 -4.05 -1.87
C ILE A 41 0.72 -4.84 -1.30
N ASN A 42 1.25 -5.79 -2.05
CA ASN A 42 2.44 -6.53 -1.63
C ASN A 42 3.65 -5.60 -1.54
N LYS A 43 3.78 -4.67 -2.47
CA LYS A 43 4.88 -3.70 -2.40
C LYS A 43 4.73 -2.79 -1.20
N ALA A 44 3.52 -2.36 -0.89
CA ALA A 44 3.28 -1.57 0.30
C ALA A 44 3.64 -2.35 1.56
N LEU A 45 3.32 -3.63 1.60
CA LEU A 45 3.64 -4.47 2.75
C LEU A 45 5.14 -4.71 2.89
N GLU A 46 5.89 -4.66 1.79
CA GLU A 46 7.35 -4.72 1.90
C GLU A 46 7.90 -3.53 2.66
N LEU A 47 7.23 -2.38 2.55
CA LEU A 47 7.65 -1.17 3.23
C LEU A 47 7.15 -1.11 4.67
N ASP A 48 6.00 -1.72 4.95
CA ASP A 48 5.39 -1.68 6.28
C ASP A 48 4.67 -3.00 6.53
N LYS A 49 5.43 -3.98 6.97
CA LYS A 49 4.94 -5.36 7.09
C LYS A 49 3.87 -5.54 8.16
N ASP A 50 3.87 -4.66 9.15
CA ASP A 50 2.97 -4.80 10.31
C ASP A 50 1.72 -3.95 10.17
N ASN A 51 1.51 -3.34 9.02
CA ASN A 51 0.35 -2.48 8.81
C ASN A 51 -0.91 -3.32 8.64
N GLU A 52 -1.76 -3.31 9.67
CA GLU A 52 -2.98 -4.12 9.66
C GLU A 52 -3.92 -3.73 8.51
N ARG A 53 -3.98 -2.44 8.19
CA ARG A 53 -4.83 -2.00 7.10
C ARG A 53 -4.41 -2.64 5.77
N LEU A 54 -3.12 -2.68 5.52
CA LEU A 54 -2.60 -3.31 4.31
C LEU A 54 -2.85 -4.81 4.30
N ILE A 55 -2.67 -5.45 5.45
CA ILE A 55 -2.91 -6.88 5.57
C ILE A 55 -4.38 -7.19 5.29
N ASN A 56 -5.29 -6.40 5.85
CA ASN A 56 -6.71 -6.58 5.62
C ASN A 56 -7.07 -6.34 4.15
N ASN A 57 -6.49 -5.31 3.54
CA ASN A 57 -6.73 -5.04 2.13
C ASN A 57 -6.25 -6.19 1.26
N LYS A 58 -5.10 -6.76 1.59
CA LYS A 58 -4.60 -7.91 0.85
C LYS A 58 -5.57 -9.08 0.91
N LYS A 59 -6.12 -9.34 2.08
CA LYS A 59 -7.10 -10.42 2.24
C LYS A 59 -8.31 -10.20 1.36
N LEU A 60 -8.82 -8.96 1.34
CA LEU A 60 -9.96 -8.64 0.50
C LEU A 60 -9.66 -8.84 -0.98
N ILE A 61 -8.48 -8.42 -1.41
CA ILE A 61 -8.08 -8.58 -2.79
C ILE A 61 -7.99 -10.06 -3.16
N GLU A 62 -7.37 -10.85 -2.28
CA GLU A 62 -7.25 -12.29 -2.52
C GLU A 62 -8.61 -12.98 -2.59
N GLN A 63 -9.52 -12.57 -1.72
CA GLN A 63 -10.87 -13.12 -1.75
C GLN A 63 -11.57 -12.77 -3.07
N SER A 64 -11.37 -11.56 -3.55
CA SER A 64 -11.97 -11.13 -4.81
C SER A 64 -11.41 -11.93 -5.98
N ILE A 65 -10.11 -12.20 -5.97
CA ILE A 65 -9.49 -13.01 -7.01
C ILE A 65 -10.06 -14.43 -6.98
N ASN A 66 -10.23 -14.98 -5.80
CA ASN A 66 -10.73 -16.35 -5.66
C ASN A 66 -12.19 -16.48 -6.14
N LYS A 67 -12.93 -15.39 -6.16
CA LYS A 67 -14.31 -15.41 -6.63
C LYS A 67 -14.41 -15.33 -8.15
N LEU A 68 -13.31 -14.97 -8.80
CA LEU A 68 -13.33 -14.92 -10.25
C LEU A 68 -13.39 -16.33 -10.83
#